data_9165e862817507af4b30c0ee37ed4d69
#
_entry.id   9165e862817507af4b30c0ee37ed4d69
#
_cell.length_a   1.000
_cell.length_b   1.000
_cell.length_c   1.000
_cell.angle_alpha   90.00
_cell.angle_beta   90.00
_cell.angle_gamma   90.00
#
_symmetry.space_group_name_H-M   'P 1'
#
loop_
_entity.id
_entity.type
_entity.pdbx_description
1 polymer ?
#
loop_
_entity_poly.entity_id
_entity_poly.type
_entity_poly.pdbx_seq_one_letter_code
_entity_poly.pdbx_strand_id
1 'polypeptide(L)'
;MMNKKMEENKETTKPLRTFVDVQNEAIKVLETIYDPEIPVNIYELGLIYEINVSNDLNIEIIMSLTSPFCPAAQSMPAEIKEKLGAMEGVKEVEVKVVFDPPWSQDLMSESAKLQLGFM
;
A
#
# COMPACT_ATOMS: atom_id res chain seq x y z
N MET A 1 -32.45 -24.12 2.76
CA MET A 1 -31.68 -23.96 2.52
C MET A 1 -31.13 -23.84 2.47
N MET A 2 -31.30 -23.72 2.23
CA MET A 2 -30.45 -23.46 1.93
C MET A 2 -29.85 -23.22 1.96
N ASN A 3 -30.27 -22.98 1.90
CA ASN A 3 -29.33 -22.77 1.70
C ASN A 3 -28.80 -22.62 1.77
N LYS A 4 -28.97 -22.31 1.76
CA LYS A 4 -28.19 -22.07 1.60
C LYS A 4 -27.53 -21.78 1.58
N LYS A 5 -27.81 -21.53 1.54
CA LYS A 5 -26.96 -21.24 1.29
C LYS A 5 -26.37 -20.86 1.44
N MET A 6 -26.84 -20.63 1.48
CA MET A 6 -26.02 -20.26 1.34
C MET A 6 -25.56 -20.03 1.76
N GLU A 7 -25.88 -19.95 1.85
CA GLU A 7 -25.04 -19.70 1.97
C GLU A 7 -24.38 -19.63 2.16
N GLU A 8 -24.79 -19.55 2.26
CA GLU A 8 -23.86 -19.40 2.21
C GLU A 8 -23.17 -19.21 2.37
N ASN A 9 -23.72 -19.05 2.45
CA ASN A 9 -22.81 -18.79 2.41
C ASN A 9 -22.47 -18.38 2.87
N LYS A 10 -22.61 -18.11 3.10
CA LYS A 10 -22.15 -17.67 3.36
C LYS A 10 -21.53 -17.64 3.93
N GLU A 11 -21.76 -17.67 3.99
CA GLU A 11 -21.13 -17.72 4.31
C GLU A 11 -20.40 -17.98 4.66
N THR A 12 -21.10 -17.84 5.41
CA THR A 12 -20.11 -18.33 5.71
C THR A 12 -18.93 -18.61 4.99
N THR A 13 -18.98 -19.08 4.30
CA THR A 13 -17.84 -19.06 3.42
C THR A 13 -17.52 -17.64 3.03
N LYS A 14 -16.32 -17.20 3.27
CA LYS A 14 -15.91 -15.89 2.79
C LYS A 14 -15.92 -15.88 1.27
N PRO A 15 -16.48 -14.86 0.65
CA PRO A 15 -16.30 -14.72 -0.79
C PRO A 15 -14.83 -14.58 -1.13
N LEU A 16 -14.46 -15.04 -2.30
CA LEU A 16 -13.09 -14.86 -2.78
C LEU A 16 -12.77 -13.39 -2.91
N ARG A 17 -11.59 -13.00 -2.46
CA ARG A 17 -11.17 -11.62 -2.55
C ARG A 17 -10.83 -11.30 -4.01
N THR A 18 -11.22 -10.12 -4.43
CA THR A 18 -10.86 -9.64 -5.76
C THR A 18 -9.62 -8.76 -5.66
N PHE A 19 -9.02 -8.48 -6.83
CA PHE A 19 -7.89 -7.55 -6.83
C PHE A 19 -8.29 -6.17 -6.32
N VAL A 20 -9.55 -5.79 -6.49
CA VAL A 20 -10.02 -4.50 -5.98
C VAL A 20 -10.03 -4.48 -4.46
N ASP A 21 -10.50 -5.58 -3.85
CA ASP A 21 -10.50 -5.70 -2.39
C ASP A 21 -9.09 -5.59 -1.84
N VAL A 22 -8.16 -6.31 -2.47
CA VAL A 22 -6.77 -6.32 -2.02
C VAL A 22 -6.14 -4.94 -2.22
N GLN A 23 -6.42 -4.30 -3.35
CA GLN A 23 -5.88 -2.97 -3.60
C GLN A 23 -6.35 -1.97 -2.56
N ASN A 24 -7.64 -2.00 -2.24
CA ASN A 24 -8.19 -1.08 -1.23
C ASN A 24 -7.58 -1.32 0.15
N GLU A 25 -7.42 -2.58 0.52
CA GLU A 25 -6.81 -2.89 1.81
C GLU A 25 -5.32 -2.51 1.82
N ALA A 26 -4.64 -2.70 0.70
CA ALA A 26 -3.23 -2.32 0.59
C ALA A 26 -3.05 -0.83 0.86
N ILE A 27 -3.95 0.00 0.32
CA ILE A 27 -3.88 1.44 0.58
C ILE A 27 -3.98 1.71 2.07
N LYS A 28 -4.92 1.05 2.76
CA LYS A 28 -5.08 1.26 4.20
C LYS A 28 -3.85 0.84 4.97
N VAL A 29 -3.21 -0.26 4.56
CA VAL A 29 -1.99 -0.71 5.20
C VAL A 29 -0.86 0.30 4.98
N LEU A 30 -0.75 0.81 3.75
CA LEU A 30 0.29 1.80 3.44
C LEU A 30 0.10 3.09 4.23
N GLU A 31 -1.14 3.42 4.59
CA GLU A 31 -1.42 4.59 5.41
C GLU A 31 -0.99 4.41 6.86
N THR A 32 -0.57 3.22 7.26
CA THR A 32 -0.05 2.97 8.60
C THR A 32 1.47 3.00 8.67
N ILE A 33 2.14 3.17 7.54
CA ILE A 33 3.60 3.16 7.46
C ILE A 33 4.07 4.59 7.32
N TYR A 34 4.98 5.00 8.20
CA TYR A 34 5.42 6.39 8.27
C TYR A 34 6.89 6.50 7.86
N ASP A 35 7.19 7.61 7.19
CA ASP A 35 8.58 7.98 6.93
C ASP A 35 9.23 8.35 8.26
N PRO A 36 10.47 7.90 8.52
CA PRO A 36 11.10 8.15 9.82
C PRO A 36 11.42 9.62 10.07
N GLU A 37 11.48 10.44 9.03
CA GLU A 37 11.88 11.84 9.16
C GLU A 37 10.72 12.81 9.01
N ILE A 38 9.65 12.38 8.34
CA ILE A 38 8.50 13.24 8.09
C ILE A 38 7.27 12.57 8.73
N PRO A 39 6.57 13.25 9.66
CA PRO A 39 5.50 12.62 10.43
C PRO A 39 4.19 12.49 9.65
N VAL A 40 4.27 11.94 8.44
CA VAL A 40 3.14 11.68 7.58
C VAL A 40 3.33 10.29 7.00
N ASN A 41 2.23 9.55 6.81
CA ASN A 41 2.35 8.20 6.27
C ASN A 41 2.79 8.26 4.80
N ILE A 42 3.37 7.15 4.33
CA ILE A 42 4.02 7.14 3.02
C ILE A 42 3.02 7.27 1.88
N TYR A 43 1.77 6.88 2.09
CA TYR A 43 0.76 7.02 1.05
C TYR A 43 0.42 8.50 0.83
N GLU A 44 0.15 9.23 1.94
CA GLU A 44 -0.16 10.65 1.86
C GLU A 44 1.06 11.47 1.42
N LEU A 45 2.26 10.99 1.70
CA LEU A 45 3.48 11.64 1.22
C LEU A 45 3.63 11.59 -0.29
N GLY A 46 2.89 10.69 -0.95
CA GLY A 46 3.03 10.53 -2.39
C GLY A 46 4.22 9.68 -2.80
N LEU A 47 4.72 8.85 -1.89
CA LEU A 47 5.84 7.96 -2.20
C LEU A 47 5.41 6.74 -3.01
N ILE A 48 4.13 6.40 -2.97
CA ILE A 48 3.62 5.22 -3.68
C ILE A 48 3.13 5.68 -5.04
N TYR A 49 3.85 5.27 -6.08
CA TYR A 49 3.53 5.69 -7.44
C TYR A 49 2.51 4.78 -8.09
N GLU A 50 2.60 3.46 -7.85
CA GLU A 50 1.67 2.51 -8.43
C GLU A 50 1.44 1.36 -7.47
N ILE A 51 0.21 0.86 -7.47
CA ILE A 51 -0.17 -0.35 -6.74
C ILE A 51 -0.83 -1.24 -7.78
N ASN A 52 -0.15 -2.31 -8.16
CA ASN A 52 -0.65 -3.23 -9.17
C ASN A 52 -0.97 -4.57 -8.51
N VAL A 53 -2.22 -5.00 -8.61
CA VAL A 53 -2.66 -6.26 -8.04
C VAL A 53 -3.17 -7.14 -9.17
N SER A 54 -2.60 -8.34 -9.29
CA SER A 54 -3.02 -9.28 -10.32
C SER A 54 -4.25 -10.05 -9.88
N ASN A 55 -4.86 -10.77 -10.83
CA ASN A 55 -6.00 -11.61 -10.51
C ASN A 55 -5.62 -12.72 -9.53
N ASP A 56 -4.34 -13.11 -9.50
CA ASP A 56 -3.83 -14.12 -8.58
C ASP A 56 -3.47 -13.53 -7.22
N LEU A 57 -3.73 -12.23 -7.03
CA LEU A 57 -3.47 -11.50 -5.79
C LEU A 57 -1.98 -11.40 -5.47
N ASN A 58 -1.17 -11.24 -6.50
CA ASN A 58 0.21 -10.80 -6.36
C ASN A 58 0.22 -9.28 -6.40
N ILE A 59 0.99 -8.66 -5.53
CA ILE A 59 1.04 -7.20 -5.42
C ILE A 59 2.38 -6.70 -5.89
N GLU A 60 2.37 -5.69 -6.74
CA GLU A 60 3.57 -4.97 -7.13
C GLU A 60 3.42 -3.52 -6.70
N ILE A 61 4.37 -3.04 -5.91
CA ILE A 61 4.40 -1.65 -5.46
C ILE A 61 5.56 -0.96 -6.16
N ILE A 62 5.27 0.16 -6.81
CA ILE A 62 6.30 1.02 -7.38
C ILE A 62 6.29 2.29 -6.55
N MET A 63 7.42 2.61 -5.95
CA MET A 63 7.51 3.71 -5.02
C MET A 63 8.82 4.46 -5.19
N SER A 64 8.88 5.64 -4.58
CA SER A 64 10.12 6.37 -4.48
C SER A 64 10.40 6.68 -3.01
N LEU A 65 11.48 7.39 -2.78
CA LEU A 65 11.88 7.84 -1.44
C LEU A 65 12.08 9.34 -1.50
N THR A 66 12.01 9.98 -0.33
CA THR A 66 12.20 11.44 -0.28
C THR A 66 13.63 11.81 -0.63
N SER A 67 14.56 10.87 -0.50
CA SER A 67 15.95 11.07 -0.86
C SER A 67 16.59 9.72 -1.16
N PRO A 68 17.48 9.63 -2.17
CA PRO A 68 18.17 8.36 -2.43
C PRO A 68 19.13 7.98 -1.30
N PHE A 69 19.45 8.93 -0.43
CA PHE A 69 20.34 8.67 0.71
C PHE A 69 19.57 8.50 2.01
N CYS A 70 18.24 8.35 1.95
CA CYS A 70 17.41 8.18 3.13
C CYS A 70 17.76 6.87 3.85
N PRO A 71 17.94 6.89 5.18
CA PRO A 71 18.20 5.64 5.91
C PRO A 71 17.09 4.60 5.75
N ALA A 72 15.87 5.06 5.38
CA ALA A 72 14.75 4.14 5.17
C ALA A 72 14.83 3.40 3.84
N ALA A 73 15.87 3.66 3.03
CA ALA A 73 15.94 3.10 1.68
C ALA A 73 15.92 1.58 1.67
N GLN A 74 16.42 0.94 2.72
CA GLN A 74 16.42 -0.51 2.82
C GLN A 74 15.30 -1.04 3.70
N SER A 75 14.97 -0.33 4.78
CA SER A 75 14.01 -0.83 5.75
C SER A 75 12.57 -0.61 5.31
N MET A 76 12.27 0.48 4.61
CA MET A 76 10.90 0.80 4.24
C MET A 76 10.34 -0.21 3.23
N PRO A 77 11.05 -0.55 2.14
CA PRO A 77 10.53 -1.58 1.24
C PRO A 77 10.31 -2.91 1.94
N ALA A 78 11.19 -3.27 2.87
CA ALA A 78 11.04 -4.52 3.60
C ALA A 78 9.80 -4.50 4.49
N GLU A 79 9.55 -3.37 5.15
CA GLU A 79 8.36 -3.22 5.98
C GLU A 79 7.08 -3.32 5.15
N ILE A 80 7.07 -2.66 3.99
CA ILE A 80 5.93 -2.72 3.09
C ILE A 80 5.67 -4.16 2.65
N LYS A 81 6.73 -4.84 2.25
CA LYS A 81 6.61 -6.22 1.79
C LYS A 81 6.06 -7.12 2.88
N GLU A 82 6.54 -6.95 4.10
CA GLU A 82 6.09 -7.75 5.22
C GLU A 82 4.62 -7.50 5.53
N LYS A 83 4.23 -6.23 5.61
CA LYS A 83 2.86 -5.89 6.01
C LYS A 83 1.85 -6.25 4.93
N LEU A 84 2.18 -6.00 3.67
CA LEU A 84 1.27 -6.38 2.59
C LEU A 84 1.21 -7.89 2.42
N GLY A 85 2.32 -8.58 2.64
CA GLY A 85 2.35 -10.02 2.54
C GLY A 85 1.55 -10.72 3.62
N ALA A 86 1.27 -10.04 4.72
CA ALA A 86 0.46 -10.58 5.80
C ALA A 86 -1.04 -10.45 5.54
N MET A 87 -1.42 -9.73 4.49
CA MET A 87 -2.84 -9.55 4.15
C MET A 87 -3.43 -10.86 3.65
N GLU A 88 -4.68 -11.08 4.02
CA GLU A 88 -5.36 -12.31 3.67
C GLU A 88 -5.48 -12.47 2.15
N GLY A 89 -5.10 -13.63 1.64
CA GLY A 89 -5.24 -13.97 0.23
C GLY A 89 -4.08 -13.52 -0.64
N VAL A 90 -3.18 -12.70 -0.13
CA VAL A 90 -2.05 -12.21 -0.90
C VAL A 90 -1.01 -13.31 -1.03
N LYS A 91 -0.54 -13.53 -2.27
CA LYS A 91 0.45 -14.58 -2.53
C LYS A 91 1.87 -14.05 -2.45
N GLU A 92 2.16 -13.01 -3.22
CA GLU A 92 3.51 -12.44 -3.25
C GLU A 92 3.43 -10.94 -3.33
N VAL A 93 4.45 -10.30 -2.78
CA VAL A 93 4.57 -8.84 -2.83
C VAL A 93 5.95 -8.50 -3.35
N GLU A 94 5.99 -7.64 -4.37
CA GLU A 94 7.23 -7.10 -4.89
C GLU A 94 7.21 -5.60 -4.72
N VAL A 95 8.30 -5.04 -4.19
CA VAL A 95 8.41 -3.59 -4.01
C VAL A 95 9.60 -3.11 -4.82
N LYS A 96 9.33 -2.16 -5.73
CA LYS A 96 10.37 -1.58 -6.58
C LYS A 96 10.52 -0.12 -6.21
N VAL A 97 11.74 0.29 -5.90
CA VAL A 97 12.07 1.68 -5.60
C VAL A 97 12.64 2.31 -6.85
N VAL A 98 12.05 3.43 -7.27
CA VAL A 98 12.49 4.17 -8.45
C VAL A 98 12.74 5.61 -8.06
N PHE A 99 13.60 6.28 -8.81
CA PHE A 99 13.92 7.69 -8.58
C PHE A 99 13.60 8.54 -9.80
N ASP A 100 12.80 8.00 -10.70
CA ASP A 100 12.35 8.72 -11.90
C ASP A 100 10.89 8.38 -12.12
N PRO A 101 9.97 9.35 -12.02
CA PRO A 101 10.27 10.74 -11.65
C PRO A 101 10.68 10.86 -10.20
N PRO A 102 11.51 11.87 -9.87
CA PRO A 102 11.92 12.08 -8.48
C PRO A 102 10.75 12.57 -7.65
N TRP A 103 10.75 12.17 -6.38
CA TRP A 103 9.74 12.65 -5.46
C TRP A 103 9.94 14.13 -5.17
N SER A 104 8.83 14.85 -5.01
CA SER A 104 8.84 16.24 -4.58
C SER A 104 7.62 16.51 -3.73
N GLN A 105 7.61 17.66 -3.05
CA GLN A 105 6.50 18.07 -2.20
C GLN A 105 5.18 18.12 -2.96
N ASP A 106 5.23 18.38 -4.25
CA ASP A 106 4.02 18.48 -5.05
C ASP A 106 3.25 17.16 -5.13
N LEU A 107 3.92 16.05 -4.83
CA LEU A 107 3.28 14.74 -4.86
C LEU A 107 2.52 14.42 -3.58
N MET A 108 2.69 15.22 -2.54
CA MET A 108 1.95 15.04 -1.29
C MET A 108 0.46 15.29 -1.51
N SER A 109 -0.37 14.58 -0.75
CA SER A 109 -1.79 14.90 -0.70
C SER A 109 -1.99 16.28 -0.09
N GLU A 110 -3.17 16.88 -0.33
CA GLU A 110 -3.48 18.16 0.28
C GLU A 110 -3.48 18.07 1.79
N SER A 111 -3.97 16.96 2.33
CA SER A 111 -3.99 16.74 3.77
C SER A 111 -2.58 16.75 4.35
N ALA A 112 -1.63 16.09 3.67
CA ALA A 112 -0.26 16.06 4.12
C ALA A 112 0.38 17.44 4.06
N LYS A 113 0.13 18.17 2.98
CA LYS A 113 0.66 19.53 2.84
C LYS A 113 0.16 20.44 3.95
N LEU A 114 -1.13 20.32 4.24
CA LEU A 114 -1.73 21.14 5.30
C LEU A 114 -1.14 20.78 6.66
N GLN A 115 -1.00 19.50 6.94
CA GLN A 115 -0.47 19.01 8.20
C GLN A 115 0.95 19.49 8.43
N LEU A 116 1.75 19.57 7.37
CA LEU A 116 3.15 19.99 7.46
C LEU A 116 3.34 21.48 7.27
N GLY A 117 2.27 22.22 7.01
CA GLY A 117 2.37 23.66 6.90
C GLY A 117 2.81 24.17 5.53
N PHE A 118 2.62 23.37 4.49
CA PHE A 118 2.99 23.76 3.12
C PHE A 118 1.85 24.44 2.36
N MET A 119 0.72 24.63 3.02
CA MET A 119 -0.42 25.29 2.40
C MET A 119 -0.89 26.45 3.27
#